data_01b3dae9642531824114795dcb83e719
#
_entry.id   01b3dae9642531824114795dcb83e719
#
_cell.length_a   1.000
_cell.length_b   1.000
_cell.length_c   1.000
_cell.angle_alpha   90.00
_cell.angle_beta   90.00
_cell.angle_gamma   90.00
#
_symmetry.space_group_name_H-M   'P 1'
#
loop_
_entity.id
_entity.type
_entity.pdbx_description
1 polymer ?
#
loop_
_entity_poly.entity_id
_entity_poly.type
_entity_poly.pdbx_seq_one_letter_code
_entity_poly.pdbx_strand_id
1 'polypeptide(L)'
;MKNISDNAIEFRGVAYKASPDRTVLADLNFVVERGETLMLLGRSGSGKTTVLRLINRLLIPSSGDVCVDGKRSGDWNPIQLRRRIGYAIQDVGLFPHYTVWQNVALVPKLERWDARRVSDRVEEVLELVGLPGRDFAGRYPDQLSGGQRQRVGLARALAAEPSFLLMDEPFGALDPLTRAEIQGEFKKLQQKLKKTVVFVTHDVGEALTLGDRIALLEAGRLRTIDVPDNFLQSSDAVAQMYVSVYRTGQQALPR
;
A
#
# COMPACT_ATOMS: atom_id res chain seq x y z
N MET A 1 -21.36 -1.87 20.14
CA MET A 1 -20.00 -2.39 20.41
C MET A 1 -19.56 -3.08 19.12
N LYS A 2 -18.60 -2.50 18.35
CA LYS A 2 -18.03 -3.19 17.19
C LYS A 2 -17.28 -4.43 17.67
N ASN A 3 -17.53 -5.56 17.03
CA ASN A 3 -16.86 -6.83 17.37
C ASN A 3 -15.34 -6.69 17.12
N ILE A 4 -14.54 -7.13 18.10
CA ILE A 4 -13.06 -7.18 18.02
C ILE A 4 -12.57 -8.01 16.80
N SER A 5 -13.46 -8.80 16.18
CA SER A 5 -13.18 -9.63 15.00
C SER A 5 -13.05 -8.87 13.67
N ASP A 6 -13.46 -7.58 13.60
CA ASP A 6 -13.43 -6.81 12.35
C ASP A 6 -12.13 -6.02 12.14
N ASN A 7 -11.29 -5.88 13.18
CA ASN A 7 -10.02 -5.18 13.09
C ASN A 7 -8.98 -6.05 12.37
N ALA A 8 -8.58 -5.62 11.18
CA ALA A 8 -7.57 -6.31 10.38
C ALA A 8 -6.15 -5.90 10.77
N ILE A 9 -5.92 -4.60 11.01
CA ILE A 9 -4.67 -4.04 11.52
C ILE A 9 -4.99 -3.04 12.61
N GLU A 10 -4.20 -3.02 13.69
CA GLU A 10 -4.42 -2.11 14.80
C GLU A 10 -3.09 -1.60 15.35
N PHE A 11 -3.01 -0.29 15.58
CA PHE A 11 -1.92 0.41 16.26
C PHE A 11 -2.41 0.88 17.63
N ARG A 12 -1.70 0.50 18.70
CA ARG A 12 -2.02 0.82 20.10
C ARG A 12 -0.83 1.52 20.74
N GLY A 13 -0.87 2.85 20.86
CA GLY A 13 0.18 3.66 21.47
C GLY A 13 1.55 3.47 20.84
N VAL A 14 1.60 3.26 19.53
CA VAL A 14 2.82 2.87 18.83
C VAL A 14 3.76 4.06 18.67
N ALA A 15 5.00 3.90 19.16
CA ALA A 15 6.10 4.79 18.84
C ALA A 15 7.26 4.03 18.19
N TYR A 16 8.01 4.73 17.34
CA TYR A 16 9.22 4.20 16.73
C TYR A 16 10.33 5.23 16.75
N LYS A 17 11.49 4.84 17.28
CA LYS A 17 12.73 5.61 17.29
C LYS A 17 13.75 4.96 16.36
N ALA A 18 14.24 5.72 15.39
CA ALA A 18 15.32 5.27 14.51
C ALA A 18 16.68 5.30 15.20
N SER A 19 16.84 6.19 16.20
CA SER A 19 17.97 6.26 17.14
C SER A 19 17.46 6.83 18.49
N PRO A 20 18.25 6.80 19.57
CA PRO A 20 17.85 7.35 20.88
C PRO A 20 17.26 8.77 20.78
N ASP A 21 17.83 9.61 19.92
CA ASP A 21 17.47 11.03 19.77
C ASP A 21 16.51 11.31 18.62
N ARG A 22 16.16 10.29 17.79
CA ARG A 22 15.33 10.47 16.61
C ARG A 22 14.04 9.66 16.69
N THR A 23 12.99 10.27 17.18
CA THR A 23 11.65 9.72 17.12
C THR A 23 11.05 9.96 15.73
N VAL A 24 10.63 8.89 15.06
CA VAL A 24 9.99 8.93 13.73
C VAL A 24 8.48 8.84 13.83
N LEU A 25 7.98 8.04 14.78
CA LEU A 25 6.55 7.92 15.07
C LEU A 25 6.33 8.08 16.57
N ALA A 26 5.27 8.79 16.94
CA ALA A 26 4.93 9.05 18.34
C ALA A 26 3.44 8.86 18.59
N ASP A 27 3.14 7.88 19.45
CA ASP A 27 1.79 7.61 19.98
C ASP A 27 0.71 7.42 18.89
N LEU A 28 0.99 6.54 17.92
CA LEU A 28 0.01 6.22 16.89
C LEU A 28 -1.07 5.28 17.43
N ASN A 29 -2.31 5.68 17.26
CA ASN A 29 -3.51 4.95 17.66
C ASN A 29 -4.51 4.98 16.51
N PHE A 30 -4.69 3.87 15.80
CA PHE A 30 -5.72 3.73 14.76
C PHE A 30 -5.97 2.25 14.42
N VAL A 31 -7.06 2.02 13.71
CA VAL A 31 -7.49 0.70 13.25
C VAL A 31 -7.74 0.76 11.75
N VAL A 32 -7.39 -0.32 11.05
CA VAL A 32 -7.81 -0.62 9.67
C VAL A 32 -8.81 -1.76 9.74
N GLU A 33 -10.02 -1.54 9.24
CA GLU A 33 -11.07 -2.56 9.21
C GLU A 33 -10.81 -3.59 8.11
N ARG A 34 -11.41 -4.76 8.25
CA ARG A 34 -11.25 -5.83 7.23
C ARG A 34 -11.92 -5.42 5.93
N GLY A 35 -11.18 -5.54 4.83
CA GLY A 35 -11.65 -5.14 3.48
C GLY A 35 -11.62 -3.64 3.23
N GLU A 36 -11.14 -2.83 4.21
CA GLU A 36 -10.97 -1.39 4.09
C GLU A 36 -9.69 -1.04 3.32
N THR A 37 -9.75 0.04 2.58
CA THR A 37 -8.59 0.76 2.05
C THR A 37 -8.34 2.01 2.88
N LEU A 38 -7.33 1.95 3.75
CA LEU A 38 -6.84 3.12 4.48
C LEU A 38 -5.74 3.81 3.69
N MET A 39 -5.95 5.08 3.35
CA MET A 39 -4.94 5.94 2.73
C MET A 39 -4.12 6.62 3.81
N LEU A 40 -2.80 6.44 3.81
CA LEU A 40 -1.87 7.20 4.64
C LEU A 40 -1.35 8.39 3.84
N LEU A 41 -1.93 9.56 4.10
CA LEU A 41 -1.56 10.83 3.47
C LEU A 41 -0.55 11.59 4.35
N GLY A 42 0.38 12.31 3.76
CA GLY A 42 1.33 13.16 4.49
C GLY A 42 2.56 13.51 3.65
N ARG A 43 3.33 14.50 4.11
CA ARG A 43 4.57 14.94 3.46
C ARG A 43 5.64 13.85 3.48
N SER A 44 6.65 13.99 2.61
CA SER A 44 7.85 13.14 2.70
C SER A 44 8.48 13.26 4.10
N GLY A 45 8.90 12.14 4.66
CA GLY A 45 9.47 12.09 6.01
C GLY A 45 8.46 12.10 7.17
N SER A 46 7.14 12.13 6.93
CA SER A 46 6.13 12.09 8.00
C SER A 46 6.02 10.74 8.73
N GLY A 47 6.66 9.67 8.21
CA GLY A 47 6.68 8.35 8.83
C GLY A 47 5.80 7.29 8.15
N LYS A 48 5.16 7.59 7.02
CA LYS A 48 4.24 6.67 6.30
C LYS A 48 4.86 5.31 5.96
N THR A 49 6.02 5.31 5.31
CA THR A 49 6.78 4.08 5.02
C THR A 49 7.16 3.32 6.29
N THR A 50 7.45 4.04 7.39
CA THR A 50 7.73 3.42 8.70
C THR A 50 6.51 2.67 9.23
N VAL A 51 5.30 3.22 9.07
CA VAL A 51 4.04 2.54 9.42
C VAL A 51 3.92 1.22 8.64
N LEU A 52 4.12 1.22 7.32
CA LEU A 52 4.08 -0.02 6.52
C LEU A 52 5.12 -1.05 6.99
N ARG A 53 6.34 -0.59 7.30
CA ARG A 53 7.43 -1.46 7.76
C ARG A 53 7.19 -2.04 9.16
N LEU A 54 6.41 -1.38 10.00
CA LEU A 54 5.96 -1.92 11.29
C LEU A 54 4.88 -2.98 11.10
N ILE A 55 3.92 -2.79 10.19
CA ILE A 55 2.87 -3.77 9.89
C ILE A 55 3.46 -5.10 9.44
N ASN A 56 4.42 -5.09 8.49
CA ASN A 56 5.03 -6.31 7.96
C ASN A 56 6.24 -6.81 8.78
N ARG A 57 6.45 -6.23 9.97
CA ARG A 57 7.55 -6.59 10.87
C ARG A 57 8.94 -6.50 10.23
N LEU A 58 9.15 -5.54 9.33
CA LEU A 58 10.50 -5.12 8.90
C LEU A 58 11.14 -4.21 9.95
N LEU A 59 10.32 -3.51 10.73
CA LEU A 59 10.70 -2.75 11.91
C LEU A 59 9.91 -3.26 13.12
N ILE A 60 10.46 -3.05 14.31
CA ILE A 60 9.83 -3.38 15.59
C ILE A 60 9.53 -2.06 16.29
N PRO A 61 8.31 -1.83 16.82
CA PRO A 61 8.00 -0.61 17.55
C PRO A 61 8.88 -0.47 18.79
N SER A 62 9.25 0.78 19.13
CA SER A 62 10.01 1.09 20.35
C SER A 62 9.10 1.05 21.59
N SER A 63 7.81 1.32 21.43
CA SER A 63 6.75 1.13 22.43
C SER A 63 5.41 0.94 21.76
N GLY A 64 4.43 0.44 22.49
CA GLY A 64 3.11 0.08 21.99
C GLY A 64 3.10 -1.21 21.17
N ASP A 65 1.95 -1.55 20.63
CA ASP A 65 1.72 -2.80 19.90
C ASP A 65 1.12 -2.55 18.52
N VAL A 66 1.65 -3.24 17.51
CA VAL A 66 1.01 -3.40 16.20
C VAL A 66 0.39 -4.78 16.13
N CYS A 67 -0.92 -4.87 15.92
CA CYS A 67 -1.62 -6.14 15.74
C CYS A 67 -2.04 -6.33 14.28
N VAL A 68 -1.90 -7.54 13.76
CA VAL A 68 -2.37 -7.98 12.44
C VAL A 68 -3.19 -9.26 12.62
N ASP A 69 -4.42 -9.28 12.13
CA ASP A 69 -5.38 -10.37 12.36
C ASP A 69 -5.55 -10.69 13.87
N GLY A 70 -5.67 -9.64 14.71
CA GLY A 70 -5.86 -9.78 16.16
C GLY A 70 -4.63 -10.26 16.92
N LYS A 71 -3.51 -10.58 16.27
CA LYS A 71 -2.27 -11.06 16.89
C LYS A 71 -1.19 -9.98 16.79
N ARG A 72 -0.44 -9.75 17.89
CA ARG A 72 0.69 -8.79 17.88
C ARG A 72 1.69 -9.19 16.78
N SER A 73 2.20 -8.22 16.04
CA SER A 73 3.20 -8.47 14.99
C SER A 73 4.45 -9.16 15.54
N GLY A 74 4.82 -8.86 16.79
CA GLY A 74 5.92 -9.51 17.51
C GLY A 74 5.75 -11.03 17.72
N ASP A 75 4.51 -11.50 17.86
CA ASP A 75 4.18 -12.90 18.13
C ASP A 75 4.05 -13.76 16.85
N TRP A 76 3.99 -13.12 15.68
CA TRP A 76 3.98 -13.82 14.40
C TRP A 76 5.35 -14.40 14.07
N ASN A 77 5.39 -15.55 13.41
CA ASN A 77 6.57 -15.90 12.62
C ASN A 77 6.73 -14.88 11.49
N PRO A 78 7.87 -14.16 11.36
CA PRO A 78 7.99 -13.06 10.40
C PRO A 78 7.85 -13.50 8.94
N ILE A 79 8.25 -14.72 8.61
CA ILE A 79 8.09 -15.28 7.26
C ILE A 79 6.61 -15.51 6.96
N GLN A 80 5.88 -16.14 7.89
CA GLN A 80 4.45 -16.39 7.73
C GLN A 80 3.65 -15.09 7.64
N LEU A 81 3.97 -14.07 8.47
CA LEU A 81 3.32 -12.77 8.39
C LEU A 81 3.54 -12.12 7.01
N ARG A 82 4.80 -12.03 6.55
CA ARG A 82 5.13 -11.39 5.28
C ARG A 82 4.54 -12.10 4.06
N ARG A 83 4.36 -13.41 4.11
CA ARG A 83 3.70 -14.17 3.04
C ARG A 83 2.20 -13.90 2.94
N ARG A 84 1.56 -13.47 4.04
CA ARG A 84 0.15 -13.02 4.04
C ARG A 84 -0.03 -11.59 3.55
N ILE A 85 1.06 -10.85 3.38
CA ILE A 85 1.10 -9.42 3.03
C ILE A 85 1.73 -9.26 1.65
N GLY A 86 0.98 -8.75 0.68
CA GLY A 86 1.54 -8.22 -0.55
C GLY A 86 2.15 -6.85 -0.28
N TYR A 87 3.38 -6.61 -0.70
CA TYR A 87 4.04 -5.33 -0.48
C TYR A 87 4.58 -4.77 -1.79
N ALA A 88 3.92 -3.71 -2.28
CA ALA A 88 4.38 -2.90 -3.40
C ALA A 88 5.23 -1.74 -2.84
N ILE A 89 6.54 -1.83 -3.00
CA ILE A 89 7.51 -0.84 -2.50
C ILE A 89 7.77 0.26 -3.54
N GLN A 90 8.12 1.45 -3.07
CA GLN A 90 8.37 2.64 -3.88
C GLN A 90 9.43 2.41 -4.98
N ASP A 91 10.55 1.81 -4.65
CA ASP A 91 11.65 1.51 -5.59
C ASP A 91 11.46 0.19 -6.34
N VAL A 92 10.26 -0.32 -6.41
CA VAL A 92 9.81 -1.58 -7.05
C VAL A 92 10.61 -2.82 -6.63
N GLY A 93 11.93 -2.76 -6.53
CA GLY A 93 12.83 -3.83 -6.08
C GLY A 93 12.63 -5.15 -6.84
N LEU A 94 12.51 -5.09 -8.17
CA LEU A 94 12.52 -6.29 -9.00
C LEU A 94 13.92 -6.92 -9.00
N PHE A 95 13.96 -8.25 -8.98
CA PHE A 95 15.21 -8.97 -9.13
C PHE A 95 15.71 -8.81 -10.57
N PRO A 96 16.85 -8.14 -10.81
CA PRO A 96 17.29 -7.77 -12.15
C PRO A 96 17.65 -8.98 -13.03
N HIS A 97 18.04 -10.09 -12.41
CA HIS A 97 18.39 -11.35 -13.09
C HIS A 97 17.20 -12.31 -13.26
N TYR A 98 15.99 -11.87 -12.87
CA TYR A 98 14.75 -12.61 -13.09
C TYR A 98 13.93 -11.94 -14.17
N THR A 99 13.28 -12.76 -15.00
CA THR A 99 12.24 -12.25 -15.91
C THR A 99 11.05 -11.70 -15.16
N VAL A 100 10.16 -11.00 -15.84
CA VAL A 100 8.86 -10.55 -15.30
C VAL A 100 8.10 -11.73 -14.69
N TRP A 101 7.99 -12.83 -15.44
CA TRP A 101 7.33 -14.04 -14.96
C TRP A 101 7.95 -14.56 -13.67
N GLN A 102 9.28 -14.65 -13.60
CA GLN A 102 10.00 -15.14 -12.44
C GLN A 102 9.83 -14.21 -11.21
N ASN A 103 9.84 -12.90 -11.44
CA ASN A 103 9.59 -11.92 -10.38
C ASN A 103 8.19 -12.08 -9.78
N VAL A 104 7.16 -12.24 -10.62
CA VAL A 104 5.76 -12.39 -10.19
C VAL A 104 5.52 -13.76 -9.55
N ALA A 105 6.10 -14.83 -10.12
CA ALA A 105 5.94 -16.21 -9.64
C ALA A 105 6.66 -16.49 -8.30
N LEU A 106 7.50 -15.58 -7.81
CA LEU A 106 8.43 -15.86 -6.70
C LEU A 106 7.69 -16.31 -5.43
N VAL A 107 6.73 -15.52 -4.94
CA VAL A 107 6.04 -15.85 -3.69
C VAL A 107 5.13 -17.08 -3.84
N PRO A 108 4.32 -17.24 -4.90
CA PRO A 108 3.60 -18.49 -5.16
C PRO A 108 4.47 -19.75 -5.14
N LYS A 109 5.68 -19.68 -5.74
CA LYS A 109 6.64 -20.79 -5.70
C LYS A 109 7.17 -21.05 -4.29
N LEU A 110 7.48 -20.02 -3.51
CA LEU A 110 7.88 -20.16 -2.10
C LEU A 110 6.77 -20.75 -1.24
N GLU A 111 5.51 -20.52 -1.60
CA GLU A 111 4.32 -21.14 -1.01
C GLU A 111 4.06 -22.56 -1.55
N ARG A 112 4.92 -23.08 -2.41
CA ARG A 112 4.85 -24.42 -3.00
C ARG A 112 3.56 -24.69 -3.77
N TRP A 113 3.03 -23.66 -4.45
CA TRP A 113 1.91 -23.87 -5.37
C TRP A 113 2.34 -24.77 -6.52
N ASP A 114 1.40 -25.56 -7.04
CA ASP A 114 1.67 -26.36 -8.23
C ASP A 114 1.99 -25.49 -9.46
N ALA A 115 2.76 -26.05 -10.41
CA ALA A 115 3.30 -25.28 -11.54
C ALA A 115 2.21 -24.68 -12.43
N ARG A 116 1.08 -25.38 -12.61
CA ARG A 116 -0.03 -24.91 -13.42
C ARG A 116 -0.72 -23.72 -12.75
N ARG A 117 -1.05 -23.83 -11.46
CA ARG A 117 -1.64 -22.74 -10.68
C ARG A 117 -0.74 -21.51 -10.69
N VAL A 118 0.60 -21.69 -10.56
CA VAL A 118 1.54 -20.56 -10.63
C VAL A 118 1.48 -19.89 -12.00
N SER A 119 1.46 -20.67 -13.10
CA SER A 119 1.41 -20.12 -14.46
C SER A 119 0.12 -19.35 -14.70
N ASP A 120 -1.03 -19.95 -14.39
CA ASP A 120 -2.36 -19.35 -14.57
C ASP A 120 -2.46 -18.04 -13.75
N ARG A 121 -1.94 -18.05 -12.51
CA ARG A 121 -1.96 -16.87 -11.64
C ARG A 121 -1.06 -15.74 -12.11
N VAL A 122 0.14 -16.06 -12.61
CA VAL A 122 1.04 -15.05 -13.17
C VAL A 122 0.40 -14.36 -14.37
N GLU A 123 -0.22 -15.12 -15.27
CA GLU A 123 -0.92 -14.56 -16.42
C GLU A 123 -2.08 -13.66 -15.98
N GLU A 124 -2.92 -14.13 -15.05
CA GLU A 124 -4.03 -13.36 -14.50
C GLU A 124 -3.58 -12.00 -13.92
N VAL A 125 -2.54 -11.99 -13.07
CA VAL A 125 -2.12 -10.73 -12.44
C VAL A 125 -1.36 -9.82 -13.39
N LEU A 126 -0.69 -10.34 -14.42
CA LEU A 126 -0.08 -9.54 -15.47
C LEU A 126 -1.13 -8.88 -16.36
N GLU A 127 -2.17 -9.59 -16.76
CA GLU A 127 -3.33 -9.01 -17.47
C GLU A 127 -4.00 -7.92 -16.64
N LEU A 128 -4.17 -8.17 -15.33
CA LEU A 128 -4.79 -7.22 -14.41
C LEU A 128 -4.06 -5.86 -14.35
N VAL A 129 -2.73 -5.88 -14.48
CA VAL A 129 -1.91 -4.65 -14.47
C VAL A 129 -1.64 -4.11 -15.88
N GLY A 130 -2.34 -4.62 -16.91
CA GLY A 130 -2.19 -4.19 -18.31
C GLY A 130 -0.83 -4.52 -18.92
N LEU A 131 -0.24 -5.66 -18.54
CA LEU A 131 1.02 -6.19 -19.08
C LEU A 131 0.82 -7.65 -19.55
N PRO A 132 0.16 -7.88 -20.70
CA PRO A 132 -0.13 -9.23 -21.19
C PRO A 132 1.09 -10.16 -21.16
N GLY A 133 0.93 -11.34 -20.55
CA GLY A 133 2.04 -12.29 -20.34
C GLY A 133 2.76 -12.66 -21.63
N ARG A 134 2.04 -12.84 -22.76
CA ARG A 134 2.62 -13.12 -24.08
C ARG A 134 3.69 -12.12 -24.52
N ASP A 135 3.56 -10.84 -24.11
CA ASP A 135 4.43 -9.74 -24.57
C ASP A 135 5.49 -9.38 -23.52
N PHE A 136 5.22 -9.65 -22.23
CA PHE A 136 6.03 -9.16 -21.12
C PHE A 136 6.67 -10.24 -20.26
N ALA A 137 6.10 -11.43 -20.14
CA ALA A 137 6.54 -12.45 -19.18
C ALA A 137 8.03 -12.83 -19.30
N GLY A 138 8.56 -12.85 -20.53
CA GLY A 138 9.96 -13.19 -20.82
C GLY A 138 10.95 -12.02 -20.68
N ARG A 139 10.48 -10.78 -20.52
CA ARG A 139 11.36 -9.60 -20.42
C ARG A 139 12.06 -9.53 -19.07
N TYR A 140 13.22 -8.88 -19.05
CA TYR A 140 13.94 -8.53 -17.83
C TYR A 140 13.61 -7.09 -17.39
N PRO A 141 13.83 -6.74 -16.11
CA PRO A 141 13.51 -5.40 -15.58
C PRO A 141 14.18 -4.23 -16.32
N ASP A 142 15.36 -4.41 -16.88
CA ASP A 142 16.09 -3.42 -17.69
C ASP A 142 15.42 -3.14 -19.04
N GLN A 143 14.63 -4.07 -19.56
CA GLN A 143 13.87 -3.95 -20.80
C GLN A 143 12.50 -3.27 -20.61
N LEU A 144 12.19 -2.79 -19.39
CA LEU A 144 10.91 -2.20 -19.03
C LEU A 144 11.05 -0.69 -18.77
N SER A 145 10.02 0.08 -19.13
CA SER A 145 9.90 1.47 -18.64
C SER A 145 9.71 1.53 -17.13
N GLY A 146 9.91 2.70 -16.52
CA GLY A 146 9.67 2.90 -15.08
C GLY A 146 8.26 2.50 -14.66
N GLY A 147 7.24 2.91 -15.41
CA GLY A 147 5.85 2.54 -15.18
C GLY A 147 5.57 1.05 -15.34
N GLN A 148 6.17 0.41 -16.38
CA GLN A 148 6.05 -1.05 -16.54
C GLN A 148 6.67 -1.81 -15.36
N ARG A 149 7.84 -1.36 -14.85
CA ARG A 149 8.43 -1.94 -13.63
C ARG A 149 7.50 -1.82 -12.43
N GLN A 150 6.85 -0.66 -12.22
CA GLN A 150 5.88 -0.48 -11.12
C GLN A 150 4.70 -1.42 -11.25
N ARG A 151 4.12 -1.59 -12.45
CA ARG A 151 3.05 -2.55 -12.71
C ARG A 151 3.46 -4.00 -12.40
N VAL A 152 4.69 -4.41 -12.78
CA VAL A 152 5.23 -5.73 -12.41
C VAL A 152 5.37 -5.87 -10.89
N GLY A 153 5.81 -4.82 -10.20
CA GLY A 153 5.87 -4.79 -8.73
C GLY A 153 4.51 -4.99 -8.08
N LEU A 154 3.46 -4.36 -8.62
CA LEU A 154 2.08 -4.54 -8.17
C LEU A 154 1.59 -5.97 -8.47
N ALA A 155 1.83 -6.50 -9.67
CA ALA A 155 1.48 -7.89 -10.02
C ALA A 155 2.16 -8.88 -9.06
N ARG A 156 3.44 -8.69 -8.75
CA ARG A 156 4.17 -9.51 -7.76
C ARG A 156 3.56 -9.45 -6.37
N ALA A 157 3.14 -8.25 -5.91
CA ALA A 157 2.50 -8.09 -4.61
C ALA A 157 1.15 -8.81 -4.53
N LEU A 158 0.42 -8.93 -5.65
CA LEU A 158 -0.89 -9.58 -5.75
C LEU A 158 -0.82 -11.10 -6.01
N ALA A 159 0.33 -11.61 -6.48
CA ALA A 159 0.45 -12.96 -7.03
C ALA A 159 0.10 -14.07 -6.03
N ALA A 160 0.49 -13.94 -4.77
CA ALA A 160 0.23 -14.95 -3.73
C ALA A 160 -1.15 -14.82 -3.07
N GLU A 161 -2.10 -14.10 -3.67
CA GLU A 161 -3.45 -13.86 -3.12
C GLU A 161 -3.44 -13.37 -1.65
N PRO A 162 -2.62 -12.36 -1.31
CA PRO A 162 -2.43 -11.94 0.06
C PRO A 162 -3.75 -11.47 0.70
N SER A 163 -3.86 -11.59 2.03
CA SER A 163 -5.00 -11.04 2.80
C SER A 163 -4.88 -9.53 2.96
N PHE A 164 -3.65 -9.03 3.02
CA PHE A 164 -3.30 -7.62 3.21
C PHE A 164 -2.45 -7.11 2.05
N LEU A 165 -2.68 -5.87 1.65
CA LEU A 165 -1.87 -5.21 0.64
C LEU A 165 -1.30 -3.91 1.21
N LEU A 166 0.01 -3.81 1.25
CA LEU A 166 0.73 -2.59 1.63
C LEU A 166 1.30 -1.97 0.35
N MET A 167 1.03 -0.70 0.13
CA MET A 167 1.43 0.01 -1.07
C MET A 167 2.14 1.31 -0.69
N ASP A 168 3.39 1.46 -1.09
CA ASP A 168 4.23 2.62 -0.78
C ASP A 168 4.45 3.45 -2.06
N GLU A 169 3.65 4.48 -2.26
CA GLU A 169 3.64 5.36 -3.44
C GLU A 169 3.65 4.60 -4.78
N PRO A 170 2.76 3.62 -4.99
CA PRO A 170 2.87 2.65 -6.10
C PRO A 170 2.66 3.28 -7.48
N PHE A 171 2.15 4.51 -7.57
CA PHE A 171 1.88 5.21 -8.82
C PHE A 171 2.78 6.43 -9.04
N GLY A 172 3.75 6.68 -8.15
CA GLY A 172 4.57 7.89 -8.15
C GLY A 172 5.40 8.11 -9.42
N ALA A 173 5.91 7.05 -10.07
CA ALA A 173 6.72 7.15 -11.29
C ALA A 173 5.91 6.98 -12.59
N LEU A 174 4.56 7.03 -12.52
CA LEU A 174 3.70 6.92 -13.71
C LEU A 174 3.40 8.30 -14.28
N ASP A 175 3.32 8.38 -15.61
CA ASP A 175 2.73 9.54 -16.27
C ASP A 175 1.24 9.68 -15.93
N PRO A 176 0.64 10.88 -16.05
CA PRO A 176 -0.73 11.13 -15.59
C PRO A 176 -1.80 10.23 -16.23
N LEU A 177 -1.69 9.91 -17.53
CA LEU A 177 -2.68 9.07 -18.22
C LEU A 177 -2.61 7.62 -17.75
N THR A 178 -1.42 7.06 -17.77
CA THR A 178 -1.14 5.69 -17.26
C THR A 178 -1.55 5.56 -15.78
N ARG A 179 -1.29 6.60 -14.97
CA ARG A 179 -1.70 6.63 -13.55
C ARG A 179 -3.22 6.53 -13.42
N ALA A 180 -3.98 7.34 -14.16
CA ALA A 180 -5.44 7.33 -14.12
C ALA A 180 -6.02 5.97 -14.55
N GLU A 181 -5.48 5.36 -15.59
CA GLU A 181 -5.88 4.01 -16.04
C GLU A 181 -5.68 2.97 -14.94
N ILE A 182 -4.45 2.91 -14.36
CA ILE A 182 -4.14 1.91 -13.33
C ILE A 182 -4.94 2.15 -12.05
N GLN A 183 -5.16 3.39 -11.65
CA GLN A 183 -6.02 3.72 -10.51
C GLN A 183 -7.45 3.21 -10.74
N GLY A 184 -7.99 3.39 -11.94
CA GLY A 184 -9.31 2.86 -12.33
C GLY A 184 -9.35 1.33 -12.25
N GLU A 185 -8.34 0.64 -12.77
CA GLU A 185 -8.24 -0.83 -12.69
C GLU A 185 -8.06 -1.30 -11.23
N PHE A 186 -7.23 -0.63 -10.46
CA PHE A 186 -7.03 -0.93 -9.05
C PHE A 186 -8.31 -0.77 -8.24
N LYS A 187 -9.10 0.29 -8.49
CA LYS A 187 -10.39 0.52 -7.83
C LYS A 187 -11.39 -0.61 -8.13
N LYS A 188 -11.49 -1.04 -9.39
CA LYS A 188 -12.32 -2.19 -9.77
C LYS A 188 -11.87 -3.47 -9.05
N LEU A 189 -10.54 -3.67 -8.95
CA LEU A 189 -9.96 -4.81 -8.25
C LEU A 189 -10.29 -4.80 -6.75
N GLN A 190 -10.15 -3.65 -6.08
CA GLN A 190 -10.51 -3.51 -4.66
C GLN A 190 -11.96 -3.91 -4.41
N GLN A 191 -12.89 -3.40 -5.22
CA GLN A 191 -14.32 -3.73 -5.13
C GLN A 191 -14.58 -5.22 -5.28
N LYS A 192 -13.85 -5.90 -6.19
CA LYS A 192 -14.00 -7.33 -6.45
C LYS A 192 -13.39 -8.19 -5.35
N LEU A 193 -12.19 -7.85 -4.88
CA LEU A 193 -11.40 -8.71 -3.99
C LEU A 193 -11.61 -8.40 -2.51
N LYS A 194 -12.13 -7.23 -2.16
CA LYS A 194 -12.35 -6.76 -0.77
C LYS A 194 -11.14 -7.01 0.14
N LYS A 195 -9.93 -6.76 -0.38
CA LYS A 195 -8.69 -6.90 0.38
C LYS A 195 -8.52 -5.74 1.35
N THR A 196 -7.92 -5.99 2.50
CA THR A 196 -7.49 -4.92 3.41
C THR A 196 -6.24 -4.26 2.85
N VAL A 197 -6.30 -2.97 2.60
CA VAL A 197 -5.22 -2.21 1.95
C VAL A 197 -4.76 -1.06 2.85
N VAL A 198 -3.45 -0.91 2.99
CA VAL A 198 -2.84 0.33 3.53
C VAL A 198 -2.02 0.94 2.41
N PHE A 199 -2.44 2.11 1.96
CA PHE A 199 -1.91 2.78 0.78
C PHE A 199 -1.26 4.11 1.18
N VAL A 200 0.03 4.24 0.95
CA VAL A 200 0.79 5.47 1.19
C VAL A 200 0.80 6.33 -0.06
N THR A 201 0.45 7.59 0.09
CA THR A 201 0.53 8.61 -0.96
C THR A 201 0.83 9.99 -0.38
N HIS A 202 1.30 10.89 -1.24
CA HIS A 202 1.34 12.33 -0.98
C HIS A 202 0.30 13.08 -1.84
N ASP A 203 -0.46 12.38 -2.68
CA ASP A 203 -1.47 12.93 -3.58
C ASP A 203 -2.87 12.82 -2.96
N VAL A 204 -3.49 13.98 -2.74
CA VAL A 204 -4.85 14.07 -2.17
C VAL A 204 -5.88 13.48 -3.12
N GLY A 205 -5.71 13.66 -4.43
CA GLY A 205 -6.62 13.12 -5.44
C GLY A 205 -6.67 11.58 -5.40
N GLU A 206 -5.49 10.94 -5.25
CA GLU A 206 -5.43 9.49 -5.03
C GLU A 206 -6.16 9.09 -3.75
N ALA A 207 -5.90 9.81 -2.64
CA ALA A 207 -6.51 9.50 -1.35
C ALA A 207 -8.05 9.60 -1.40
N LEU A 208 -8.58 10.64 -2.04
CA LEU A 208 -10.03 10.86 -2.19
C LEU A 208 -10.68 9.84 -3.13
N THR A 209 -9.95 9.39 -4.17
CA THR A 209 -10.50 8.50 -5.20
C THR A 209 -10.50 7.03 -4.78
N LEU A 210 -9.46 6.59 -4.09
CA LEU A 210 -9.19 5.17 -3.82
C LEU A 210 -9.48 4.77 -2.37
N GLY A 211 -9.48 5.72 -1.43
CA GLY A 211 -9.60 5.44 -0.01
C GLY A 211 -11.05 5.29 0.46
N ASP A 212 -11.27 4.36 1.38
CA ASP A 212 -12.46 4.32 2.21
C ASP A 212 -12.31 5.29 3.39
N ARG A 213 -11.07 5.40 3.92
CA ARG A 213 -10.69 6.41 4.93
C ARG A 213 -9.30 6.97 4.62
N ILE A 214 -9.07 8.20 5.08
CA ILE A 214 -7.82 8.94 4.92
C ILE A 214 -7.27 9.26 6.30
N ALA A 215 -6.08 8.74 6.60
CA ALA A 215 -5.32 9.05 7.79
C ALA A 215 -4.20 10.05 7.42
N LEU A 216 -4.28 11.26 7.95
CA LEU A 216 -3.26 12.29 7.74
C LEU A 216 -2.15 12.16 8.79
N LEU A 217 -0.94 11.88 8.31
CA LEU A 217 0.24 11.75 9.15
C LEU A 217 1.14 12.99 8.99
N GLU A 218 1.43 13.67 10.09
CA GLU A 218 2.31 14.85 10.12
C GLU A 218 3.31 14.72 11.28
N ALA A 219 4.60 14.89 10.98
CA ALA A 219 5.68 14.82 11.96
C ALA A 219 5.61 13.58 12.88
N GLY A 220 5.29 12.41 12.32
CA GLY A 220 5.19 11.15 13.06
C GLY A 220 3.94 10.98 13.92
N ARG A 221 2.95 11.85 13.80
CA ARG A 221 1.68 11.79 14.56
C ARG A 221 0.49 11.73 13.64
N LEU A 222 -0.55 11.03 14.05
CA LEU A 222 -1.85 11.05 13.40
C LEU A 222 -2.56 12.37 13.72
N ARG A 223 -2.92 13.14 12.69
CA ARG A 223 -3.65 14.41 12.81
C ARG A 223 -5.15 14.17 12.80
N THR A 224 -5.62 13.47 11.78
CA THR A 224 -7.02 13.08 11.61
C THR A 224 -7.11 11.76 10.86
N ILE A 225 -8.25 11.09 11.00
CA ILE A 225 -8.61 9.90 10.24
C ILE A 225 -10.12 9.95 9.96
N ASP A 226 -10.48 10.11 8.69
CA ASP A 226 -11.85 10.37 8.27
C ASP A 226 -12.17 9.72 6.92
N VAL A 227 -13.46 9.59 6.62
CA VAL A 227 -13.92 9.28 5.25
C VAL A 227 -13.63 10.46 4.31
N PRO A 228 -13.52 10.25 2.99
CA PRO A 228 -13.16 11.30 2.03
C PRO A 228 -14.00 12.60 2.15
N ASP A 229 -15.32 12.47 2.29
CA ASP A 229 -16.21 13.63 2.39
C ASP A 229 -15.96 14.47 3.64
N ASN A 230 -15.72 13.82 4.78
CA ASN A 230 -15.38 14.51 6.03
C ASN A 230 -13.98 15.12 5.96
N PHE A 231 -13.02 14.44 5.31
CA PHE A 231 -11.68 14.97 5.11
C PHE A 231 -11.68 16.28 4.31
N LEU A 232 -12.53 16.37 3.27
CA LEU A 232 -12.74 17.61 2.48
C LEU A 232 -13.31 18.77 3.29
N GLN A 233 -13.97 18.48 4.42
CA GLN A 233 -14.60 19.45 5.34
C GLN A 233 -13.84 19.55 6.67
N SER A 234 -12.67 18.93 6.78
CA SER A 234 -11.90 18.87 8.04
C SER A 234 -11.61 20.27 8.60
N SER A 235 -11.73 20.43 9.92
CA SER A 235 -11.30 21.62 10.63
C SER A 235 -9.81 21.62 11.00
N ASP A 236 -9.08 20.50 10.81
CA ASP A 236 -7.64 20.45 11.04
C ASP A 236 -6.91 21.32 10.02
N ALA A 237 -6.07 22.23 10.51
CA ALA A 237 -5.37 23.21 9.66
C ALA A 237 -4.46 22.55 8.61
N VAL A 238 -3.84 21.41 8.93
CA VAL A 238 -2.98 20.70 7.98
C VAL A 238 -3.82 20.02 6.91
N ALA A 239 -4.93 19.38 7.28
CA ALA A 239 -5.86 18.81 6.31
C ALA A 239 -6.43 19.87 5.37
N GLN A 240 -6.79 21.06 5.89
CA GLN A 240 -7.25 22.19 5.06
C GLN A 240 -6.20 22.64 4.04
N MET A 241 -4.91 22.64 4.40
CA MET A 241 -3.83 22.95 3.45
C MET A 241 -3.81 21.96 2.28
N TYR A 242 -3.92 20.65 2.56
CA TYR A 242 -3.99 19.62 1.53
C TYR A 242 -5.22 19.79 0.62
N VAL A 243 -6.39 20.03 1.23
CA VAL A 243 -7.65 20.25 0.49
C VAL A 243 -7.58 21.50 -0.37
N SER A 244 -6.98 22.60 0.12
CA SER A 244 -6.84 23.85 -0.65
C SER A 244 -5.96 23.64 -1.89
N VAL A 245 -4.82 22.97 -1.76
CA VAL A 245 -3.93 22.65 -2.89
C VAL A 245 -4.67 21.80 -3.94
N TYR A 246 -5.39 20.78 -3.49
CA TYR A 246 -6.20 19.93 -4.37
C TYR A 246 -7.24 20.73 -5.16
N ARG A 247 -8.01 21.62 -4.50
CA ARG A 247 -9.03 22.45 -5.13
C ARG A 247 -8.44 23.43 -6.15
N THR A 248 -7.31 24.04 -5.81
CA THR A 248 -6.60 24.96 -6.72
C THR A 248 -6.11 24.22 -7.97
N GLY A 249 -5.55 23.03 -7.81
CA GLY A 249 -5.12 22.20 -8.94
C GLY A 249 -6.27 21.80 -9.89
N GLN A 250 -7.46 21.53 -9.35
CA GLN A 250 -8.64 21.23 -10.17
C GLN A 250 -9.18 22.44 -10.95
N GLN A 251 -9.07 23.65 -10.40
CA GLN A 251 -9.53 24.88 -11.06
C GLN A 251 -8.59 25.34 -12.20
N ALA A 252 -7.32 24.92 -12.16
CA ALA A 252 -6.32 25.25 -13.16
C ALA A 252 -6.39 24.39 -14.44
N LEU A 253 -7.20 23.33 -14.46
CA LEU A 253 -7.42 22.52 -15.66
C LEU A 253 -8.50 23.20 -16.53
N PRO A 254 -8.21 23.57 -17.80
CA PRO A 254 -9.23 24.11 -18.70
C PRO A 254 -10.33 23.06 -18.93
N ARG A 255 -11.57 23.55 -18.93
CA ARG A 255 -12.77 22.73 -19.26
C ARG A 255 -12.76 22.34 -20.73
#